data_d72c1150e730a1e8f618284c921554fa
#
_entry.id   d72c1150e730a1e8f618284c921554fa
#
_cell.length_a   1.000
_cell.length_b   1.000
_cell.length_c   1.000
_cell.angle_alpha   90.00
_cell.angle_beta   90.00
_cell.angle_gamma   90.00
#
_symmetry.space_group_name_H-M   'P 1'
#
loop_
_entity.id
_entity.type
_entity.pdbx_description
1 polymer ?
#
loop_
_entity_poly.entity_id
_entity_poly.type
_entity_poly.pdbx_seq_one_letter_code
_entity_poly.pdbx_strand_id
1 'polypeptide(L)'
;MTFSRIAIIISVLVLFGCNTDAPEYGEYDSRVSIAYLKSLCRGSSYEITDDLSISGTVVANDHLGEFYKSIVIVDDTGGIEIAIDRNDIYLDVPIHSRITVFCSGLSLGRMGGKIELGAHPTGEFPVDGIAANKFASCFKTEANGDNTRPRECNISELTSSDISSYVVLRDVRLTKSDTEAWCQLVDGEYIDTYHTLEDRGGATLPLRVRATCAYAGAATPDGLFDVAGIIDYSGDTYYLRIANYGISEKR
;
A
#
# COMPACT_ATOMS: atom_id res chain seq x y z
N MET A 1 86.47 -6.36 -30.48
CA MET A 1 85.05 -6.14 -30.85
C MET A 1 84.15 -6.84 -29.81
N THR A 2 83.70 -6.11 -28.84
CA THR A 2 82.91 -6.62 -27.68
C THR A 2 81.46 -6.17 -27.83
N PHE A 3 80.57 -7.11 -28.13
CA PHE A 3 79.13 -6.82 -28.17
C PHE A 3 78.54 -6.86 -26.78
N SER A 4 78.12 -5.69 -26.34
CA SER A 4 77.37 -5.55 -25.09
C SER A 4 75.86 -5.97 -25.31
N ARG A 5 75.42 -6.96 -24.56
CA ARG A 5 74.01 -7.41 -24.56
C ARG A 5 73.23 -6.56 -23.53
N ILE A 6 72.35 -5.74 -24.01
CA ILE A 6 71.37 -4.98 -23.20
C ILE A 6 70.23 -5.93 -22.91
N ALA A 7 70.04 -6.29 -21.63
CA ALA A 7 68.88 -7.03 -21.18
C ALA A 7 67.72 -6.03 -20.84
N ILE A 8 66.67 -6.12 -21.62
CA ILE A 8 65.42 -5.35 -21.37
C ILE A 8 64.62 -6.14 -20.34
N ILE A 9 64.47 -5.60 -19.12
CA ILE A 9 63.59 -6.10 -18.07
C ILE A 9 62.20 -5.51 -18.36
N ILE A 10 61.26 -6.35 -18.83
CA ILE A 10 59.85 -5.99 -18.97
C ILE A 10 59.22 -6.23 -17.59
N SER A 11 58.91 -5.15 -16.89
CA SER A 11 58.13 -5.17 -15.65
C SER A 11 56.64 -5.33 -16.00
N VAL A 12 56.10 -6.51 -15.75
CA VAL A 12 54.65 -6.76 -15.88
C VAL A 12 53.97 -6.22 -14.61
N LEU A 13 53.28 -5.08 -14.75
CA LEU A 13 52.42 -4.53 -13.73
C LEU A 13 51.13 -5.37 -13.69
N VAL A 14 50.99 -6.26 -12.72
CA VAL A 14 49.75 -6.96 -12.45
C VAL A 14 48.84 -6.00 -11.68
N LEU A 15 47.86 -5.40 -12.36
CA LEU A 15 46.78 -4.67 -11.73
C LEU A 15 45.84 -5.69 -11.05
N PHE A 16 45.95 -5.84 -9.74
CA PHE A 16 44.89 -6.45 -8.94
C PHE A 16 43.71 -5.50 -8.97
N GLY A 17 42.74 -5.76 -9.84
CA GLY A 17 41.42 -5.17 -9.75
C GLY A 17 40.80 -5.69 -8.47
N CYS A 18 40.56 -4.80 -7.51
CA CYS A 18 39.58 -5.08 -6.45
C CYS A 18 38.23 -5.22 -7.11
N ASN A 19 37.78 -6.45 -7.35
CA ASN A 19 36.36 -6.73 -7.48
C ASN A 19 35.76 -6.48 -6.10
N THR A 20 35.19 -5.30 -5.93
CA THR A 20 34.16 -5.10 -4.91
C THR A 20 32.90 -5.73 -5.49
N ASP A 21 32.80 -7.05 -5.39
CA ASP A 21 31.52 -7.73 -5.53
C ASP A 21 30.63 -7.12 -4.44
N ALA A 22 29.69 -6.27 -4.87
CA ALA A 22 28.57 -5.93 -4.01
C ALA A 22 27.96 -7.26 -3.54
N PRO A 23 27.61 -7.41 -2.26
CA PRO A 23 27.03 -8.65 -1.79
C PRO A 23 25.83 -8.93 -2.70
N GLU A 24 25.92 -10.01 -3.46
CA GLU A 24 24.80 -10.58 -4.18
C GLU A 24 23.83 -11.01 -3.08
N TYR A 25 22.77 -10.21 -2.88
CA TYR A 25 21.69 -10.59 -2.00
C TYR A 25 21.14 -11.88 -2.59
N GLY A 26 21.47 -12.98 -1.96
CA GLY A 26 20.96 -14.29 -2.30
C GLY A 26 19.44 -14.19 -2.38
N GLU A 27 18.85 -14.88 -3.32
CA GLU A 27 17.39 -15.04 -3.46
C GLU A 27 16.90 -15.61 -2.13
N TYR A 28 16.38 -14.72 -1.25
CA TYR A 28 15.86 -15.13 0.05
C TYR A 28 14.59 -15.94 -0.20
N ASP A 29 14.65 -17.22 0.12
CA ASP A 29 13.53 -18.16 0.13
C ASP A 29 12.56 -17.88 1.32
N SER A 30 12.61 -16.68 1.85
CA SER A 30 11.84 -16.19 3.01
C SER A 30 10.55 -15.44 2.62
N ARG A 31 10.16 -15.52 1.34
CA ARG A 31 8.92 -14.90 0.88
C ARG A 31 7.71 -15.62 1.42
N VAL A 32 6.86 -14.88 2.13
CA VAL A 32 5.60 -15.39 2.69
C VAL A 32 4.41 -14.64 2.08
N SER A 33 3.21 -15.19 2.22
CA SER A 33 1.99 -14.51 1.81
C SER A 33 1.61 -13.40 2.79
N ILE A 34 0.83 -12.42 2.32
CA ILE A 34 0.29 -11.35 3.15
C ILE A 34 -0.58 -11.93 4.29
N ALA A 35 -1.41 -12.93 4.00
CA ALA A 35 -2.22 -13.58 5.04
C ALA A 35 -1.37 -14.24 6.11
N TYR A 36 -0.27 -14.93 5.74
CA TYR A 36 0.65 -15.52 6.70
C TYR A 36 1.29 -14.43 7.57
N LEU A 37 1.85 -13.39 6.95
CA LEU A 37 2.47 -12.28 7.68
C LEU A 37 1.48 -11.68 8.70
N LYS A 38 0.25 -11.34 8.28
CA LYS A 38 -0.80 -10.83 9.18
C LYS A 38 -1.12 -11.80 10.32
N SER A 39 -1.05 -13.11 10.11
CA SER A 39 -1.35 -14.12 11.13
C SER A 39 -0.35 -14.15 12.30
N LEU A 40 0.84 -13.58 12.12
CA LEU A 40 1.85 -13.44 13.17
C LEU A 40 1.42 -12.42 14.25
N CYS A 41 0.63 -11.40 13.89
CA CYS A 41 0.14 -10.39 14.81
C CYS A 41 -1.05 -10.91 15.63
N ARG A 42 -0.77 -11.65 16.70
CA ARG A 42 -1.80 -12.22 17.60
C ARG A 42 -2.27 -11.24 18.68
N GLY A 43 -1.45 -10.23 19.00
CA GLY A 43 -1.74 -9.18 19.98
C GLY A 43 -1.99 -7.83 19.30
N SER A 44 -1.75 -6.74 20.02
CA SER A 44 -1.84 -5.38 19.52
C SER A 44 -0.69 -5.02 18.57
N SER A 45 0.49 -5.61 18.77
CA SER A 45 1.65 -5.44 17.89
C SER A 45 2.51 -6.71 17.87
N TYR A 46 3.33 -6.83 16.82
CA TYR A 46 4.30 -7.91 16.64
C TYR A 46 5.53 -7.37 15.90
N GLU A 47 6.71 -7.40 16.51
CA GLU A 47 7.98 -7.05 15.87
C GLU A 47 8.48 -8.24 15.04
N ILE A 48 8.77 -8.02 13.76
CA ILE A 48 9.24 -9.03 12.84
C ILE A 48 10.77 -9.11 12.96
N THR A 49 11.25 -10.13 13.63
CA THR A 49 12.70 -10.39 13.81
C THR A 49 13.26 -11.35 12.77
N ASP A 50 12.39 -12.16 12.19
CA ASP A 50 12.76 -13.13 11.15
C ASP A 50 13.00 -12.42 9.82
N ASP A 51 13.85 -13.01 8.98
CA ASP A 51 14.16 -12.49 7.65
C ASP A 51 13.03 -12.85 6.67
N LEU A 52 11.88 -12.18 6.84
CA LEU A 52 10.69 -12.39 6.04
C LEU A 52 10.52 -11.29 4.99
N SER A 53 9.99 -11.66 3.85
CA SER A 53 9.54 -10.72 2.82
C SER A 53 8.13 -11.05 2.32
N ILE A 54 7.40 -10.03 1.87
CA ILE A 54 6.15 -10.18 1.14
C ILE A 54 6.28 -9.53 -0.22
N SER A 55 5.49 -9.97 -1.18
CA SER A 55 5.42 -9.33 -2.50
C SER A 55 3.97 -9.18 -2.91
N GLY A 56 3.62 -8.02 -3.45
CA GLY A 56 2.26 -7.74 -3.89
C GLY A 56 2.19 -6.63 -4.93
N THR A 57 1.03 -6.47 -5.52
CA THR A 57 0.73 -5.37 -6.45
C THR A 57 0.18 -4.18 -5.69
N VAL A 58 0.70 -2.99 -5.99
CA VAL A 58 0.23 -1.73 -5.41
C VAL A 58 -1.13 -1.38 -5.99
N VAL A 59 -2.14 -1.27 -5.12
CA VAL A 59 -3.52 -0.96 -5.50
C VAL A 59 -4.00 0.38 -4.97
N ALA A 60 -3.29 0.96 -4.01
CA ALA A 60 -3.53 2.31 -3.51
C ALA A 60 -2.22 2.94 -3.03
N ASN A 61 -2.08 4.25 -3.22
CA ASN A 61 -0.97 5.07 -2.73
C ASN A 61 -1.43 6.51 -2.44
N ASP A 62 -0.51 7.39 -2.10
CA ASP A 62 -0.77 8.76 -1.67
C ASP A 62 -1.08 9.76 -2.80
N HIS A 63 -1.07 9.34 -4.08
CA HIS A 63 -1.20 10.23 -5.23
C HIS A 63 -2.46 11.12 -5.20
N LEU A 64 -3.59 10.56 -4.79
CA LEU A 64 -4.86 11.29 -4.71
C LEU A 64 -5.24 11.71 -3.28
N GLY A 65 -4.38 11.49 -2.30
CA GLY A 65 -4.55 11.98 -0.93
C GLY A 65 -5.44 11.15 -0.01
N GLU A 66 -6.12 10.09 -0.51
CA GLU A 66 -6.92 9.19 0.35
C GLU A 66 -6.03 8.32 1.25
N PHE A 67 -4.89 7.86 0.73
CA PHE A 67 -3.92 7.01 1.44
C PHE A 67 -2.69 7.84 1.83
N TYR A 68 -2.91 8.85 2.69
CA TYR A 68 -1.84 9.75 3.11
C TYR A 68 -0.75 9.01 3.87
N LYS A 69 0.50 9.12 3.40
CA LYS A 69 1.68 8.45 3.97
C LYS A 69 1.52 6.94 4.08
N SER A 70 0.80 6.33 3.16
CA SER A 70 0.65 4.88 3.12
C SER A 70 0.44 4.36 1.69
N ILE A 71 0.67 3.07 1.53
CA ILE A 71 0.33 2.31 0.33
C ILE A 71 -0.44 1.07 0.74
N VAL A 72 -1.25 0.55 -0.18
CA VAL A 72 -1.87 -0.77 -0.01
C VAL A 72 -1.37 -1.68 -1.11
N ILE A 73 -0.88 -2.85 -0.71
CA ILE A 73 -0.50 -3.93 -1.62
C ILE A 73 -1.41 -5.14 -1.41
N VAL A 74 -1.62 -5.88 -2.49
CA VAL A 74 -2.39 -7.13 -2.45
C VAL A 74 -1.62 -8.26 -3.13
N ASP A 75 -1.82 -9.47 -2.61
CA ASP A 75 -1.46 -10.73 -3.24
C ASP A 75 -2.72 -11.62 -3.36
N ASP A 76 -2.56 -12.87 -3.76
CA ASP A 76 -3.67 -13.83 -3.91
C ASP A 76 -4.36 -14.17 -2.57
N THR A 77 -3.77 -13.81 -1.44
CA THR A 77 -4.25 -14.14 -0.09
C THR A 77 -4.91 -12.98 0.64
N GLY A 78 -4.79 -11.76 0.11
CA GLY A 78 -5.41 -10.56 0.67
C GLY A 78 -4.56 -9.31 0.50
N GLY A 79 -4.85 -8.29 1.30
CA GLY A 79 -4.14 -7.02 1.27
C GLY A 79 -3.57 -6.59 2.62
N ILE A 80 -2.64 -5.64 2.56
CA ILE A 80 -2.06 -4.99 3.74
C ILE A 80 -1.75 -3.52 3.44
N GLU A 81 -2.10 -2.65 4.37
CA GLU A 81 -1.66 -1.25 4.34
C GLU A 81 -0.30 -1.13 5.01
N ILE A 82 0.59 -0.35 4.40
CA ILE A 82 1.96 -0.12 4.86
C ILE A 82 2.13 1.36 5.14
N ALA A 83 2.41 1.71 6.39
CA ALA A 83 2.64 3.08 6.82
C ALA A 83 4.08 3.52 6.46
N ILE A 84 4.22 4.68 5.81
CA ILE A 84 5.51 5.21 5.34
C ILE A 84 5.58 6.69 5.68
N ASP A 85 6.56 7.11 6.49
CA ASP A 85 6.73 8.52 6.86
C ASP A 85 7.43 9.31 5.74
N ARG A 86 6.71 9.43 4.62
CA ARG A 86 7.15 10.14 3.43
C ARG A 86 5.94 10.64 2.64
N ASN A 87 6.10 11.75 1.93
CA ASN A 87 5.15 12.24 0.92
C ASN A 87 5.61 11.80 -0.47
N ASP A 88 4.71 11.91 -1.44
CA ASP A 88 4.94 11.60 -2.86
C ASP A 88 5.49 10.18 -3.08
N ILE A 89 4.99 9.22 -2.29
CA ILE A 89 5.36 7.81 -2.38
C ILE A 89 5.05 7.26 -3.77
N TYR A 90 3.98 7.75 -4.40
CA TYR A 90 3.52 7.34 -5.73
C TYR A 90 4.59 7.49 -6.82
N LEU A 91 5.60 8.35 -6.64
CA LEU A 91 6.69 8.53 -7.60
C LEU A 91 7.61 7.31 -7.67
N ASP A 92 7.83 6.63 -6.53
CA ASP A 92 8.68 5.44 -6.45
C ASP A 92 7.85 4.14 -6.46
N VAL A 93 6.59 4.23 -6.07
CA VAL A 93 5.66 3.09 -5.93
C VAL A 93 4.36 3.40 -6.67
N PRO A 94 4.40 3.44 -8.01
CA PRO A 94 3.20 3.72 -8.79
C PRO A 94 2.16 2.59 -8.68
N ILE A 95 0.90 2.94 -8.91
CA ILE A 95 -0.20 1.97 -8.98
C ILE A 95 0.11 0.93 -10.05
N HIS A 96 -0.25 -0.32 -9.76
CA HIS A 96 0.00 -1.52 -10.57
C HIS A 96 1.47 -1.93 -10.66
N SER A 97 2.40 -1.26 -9.96
CA SER A 97 3.73 -1.82 -9.80
C SER A 97 3.70 -3.02 -8.85
N ARG A 98 4.58 -3.99 -9.09
CA ARG A 98 4.84 -5.07 -8.14
C ARG A 98 5.96 -4.63 -7.22
N ILE A 99 5.78 -4.83 -5.93
CA ILE A 99 6.83 -4.53 -4.96
C ILE A 99 7.11 -5.74 -4.06
N THR A 100 8.36 -5.84 -3.65
CA THR A 100 8.79 -6.72 -2.56
C THR A 100 9.11 -5.85 -1.35
N VAL A 101 8.61 -6.25 -0.18
CA VAL A 101 8.82 -5.57 1.10
C VAL A 101 9.62 -6.50 2.00
N PHE A 102 10.81 -6.06 2.40
CA PHE A 102 11.66 -6.75 3.38
C PHE A 102 11.21 -6.36 4.77
N CYS A 103 10.68 -7.32 5.51
CA CYS A 103 9.92 -7.06 6.73
C CYS A 103 10.78 -7.12 8.01
N SER A 104 12.01 -7.62 7.96
CA SER A 104 12.89 -7.72 9.13
C SER A 104 13.12 -6.35 9.78
N GLY A 105 12.89 -6.26 11.10
CA GLY A 105 12.96 -5.01 11.86
C GLY A 105 11.77 -4.07 11.70
N LEU A 106 10.74 -4.48 10.94
CA LEU A 106 9.44 -3.81 10.89
C LEU A 106 8.48 -4.39 11.93
N SER A 107 7.35 -3.75 12.12
CA SER A 107 6.31 -4.19 13.04
C SER A 107 4.95 -4.29 12.35
N LEU A 108 4.20 -5.32 12.75
CA LEU A 108 2.77 -5.39 12.51
C LEU A 108 2.05 -4.76 13.70
N GLY A 109 1.07 -3.92 13.43
CA GLY A 109 0.24 -3.33 14.47
C GLY A 109 -1.23 -3.58 14.19
N ARG A 110 -1.98 -3.89 15.24
CA ARG A 110 -3.43 -4.12 15.18
C ARG A 110 -4.20 -2.98 15.82
N MET A 111 -5.09 -2.37 15.07
CA MET A 111 -6.08 -1.43 15.59
C MET A 111 -7.48 -1.94 15.23
N GLY A 112 -8.24 -2.33 16.25
CA GLY A 112 -9.52 -3.02 16.00
C GLY A 112 -9.30 -4.32 15.24
N GLY A 113 -9.96 -4.49 14.11
CA GLY A 113 -9.79 -5.65 13.22
C GLY A 113 -8.69 -5.53 12.17
N LYS A 114 -8.17 -4.31 11.94
CA LYS A 114 -7.16 -4.02 10.91
C LYS A 114 -5.74 -4.32 11.40
N ILE A 115 -4.93 -4.90 10.53
CA ILE A 115 -3.49 -5.09 10.75
C ILE A 115 -2.74 -4.30 9.68
N GLU A 116 -1.81 -3.45 10.12
CA GLU A 116 -0.93 -2.63 9.30
C GLU A 116 0.52 -3.04 9.49
N LEU A 117 1.35 -2.79 8.48
CA LEU A 117 2.80 -2.94 8.54
C LEU A 117 3.46 -1.56 8.60
N GLY A 118 4.46 -1.40 9.45
CA GLY A 118 5.18 -0.14 9.57
C GLY A 118 6.45 -0.27 10.41
N ALA A 119 6.98 0.85 10.87
CA ALA A 119 8.06 0.85 11.84
C ALA A 119 7.54 0.50 13.25
N HIS A 120 8.46 0.18 14.15
CA HIS A 120 8.13 -0.06 15.56
C HIS A 120 7.40 1.15 16.16
N PRO A 121 6.24 0.96 16.82
CA PRO A 121 5.45 2.06 17.36
C PRO A 121 6.19 2.76 18.51
N THR A 122 6.23 4.09 18.46
CA THR A 122 6.79 4.94 19.52
C THR A 122 5.73 5.72 20.28
N GLY A 123 4.48 5.70 19.84
CA GLY A 123 3.35 6.43 20.38
C GLY A 123 2.08 5.59 20.50
N GLU A 124 0.94 6.24 20.30
CA GLU A 124 -0.40 5.64 20.44
C GLU A 124 -0.85 4.84 19.21
N PHE A 125 -0.20 5.04 18.06
CA PHE A 125 -0.55 4.30 16.84
C PHE A 125 -0.03 2.86 16.89
N PRO A 126 -0.69 1.94 16.21
CA PRO A 126 -0.31 0.53 16.22
C PRO A 126 1.05 0.27 15.54
N VAL A 127 1.43 1.13 14.61
CA VAL A 127 2.76 1.21 13.96
C VAL A 127 3.09 2.67 13.68
N ASP A 128 4.38 2.98 13.60
CA ASP A 128 4.86 4.25 13.04
C ASP A 128 5.11 4.10 11.52
N GLY A 129 5.18 5.22 10.81
CA GLY A 129 5.56 5.21 9.39
C GLY A 129 7.03 4.79 9.21
N ILE A 130 7.31 3.93 8.24
CA ILE A 130 8.69 3.60 7.84
C ILE A 130 9.39 4.87 7.40
N ALA A 131 10.50 5.22 8.06
CA ALA A 131 11.22 6.46 7.80
C ALA A 131 11.74 6.54 6.36
N ALA A 132 11.71 7.73 5.75
CA ALA A 132 12.09 7.94 4.35
C ALA A 132 13.50 7.42 4.01
N ASN A 133 14.46 7.52 4.94
CA ASN A 133 15.82 7.01 4.75
C ASN A 133 15.94 5.47 4.82
N LYS A 134 14.90 4.78 5.28
CA LYS A 134 14.81 3.31 5.29
C LYS A 134 14.09 2.76 4.05
N PHE A 135 13.46 3.63 3.26
CA PHE A 135 12.63 3.21 2.12
C PHE A 135 13.39 2.27 1.17
N ALA A 136 14.57 2.68 0.68
CA ALA A 136 15.35 1.88 -0.26
C ALA A 136 15.83 0.51 0.29
N SER A 137 15.96 0.37 1.62
CA SER A 137 16.33 -0.91 2.24
C SER A 137 15.13 -1.82 2.53
N CYS A 138 13.92 -1.24 2.64
CA CYS A 138 12.70 -2.00 2.92
C CYS A 138 11.94 -2.38 1.66
N PHE A 139 12.11 -1.64 0.54
CA PHE A 139 11.30 -1.80 -0.66
C PHE A 139 12.14 -2.06 -1.91
N LYS A 140 11.71 -3.03 -2.72
CA LYS A 140 12.18 -3.25 -4.07
C LYS A 140 10.99 -3.15 -5.02
N THR A 141 10.96 -2.12 -5.86
CA THR A 141 9.90 -1.89 -6.85
C THR A 141 10.27 -2.51 -8.18
N GLU A 142 9.36 -3.26 -8.78
CA GLU A 142 9.46 -3.80 -10.12
C GLU A 142 8.54 -2.99 -11.05
N ALA A 143 9.07 -2.56 -12.19
CA ALA A 143 8.37 -1.65 -13.11
C ALA A 143 7.10 -2.25 -13.76
N ASN A 144 7.01 -3.58 -13.82
CA ASN A 144 5.89 -4.29 -14.44
C ASN A 144 5.19 -5.14 -13.38
N GLY A 145 4.15 -4.58 -12.77
CA GLY A 145 3.20 -5.33 -11.96
C GLY A 145 2.09 -5.92 -12.84
N ASP A 146 1.39 -6.90 -12.29
CA ASP A 146 0.17 -7.40 -12.88
C ASP A 146 -0.92 -6.31 -12.80
N ASN A 147 -1.74 -6.19 -13.84
CA ASN A 147 -2.92 -5.33 -13.82
C ASN A 147 -3.99 -5.96 -12.91
N THR A 148 -3.71 -5.96 -11.60
CA THR A 148 -4.57 -6.54 -10.58
C THR A 148 -5.93 -5.84 -10.60
N ARG A 149 -6.99 -6.62 -10.82
CA ARG A 149 -8.36 -6.12 -10.82
C ARG A 149 -8.95 -6.25 -9.42
N PRO A 150 -9.82 -5.29 -9.02
CA PRO A 150 -10.55 -5.44 -7.78
C PRO A 150 -11.47 -6.66 -7.82
N ARG A 151 -11.55 -7.37 -6.70
CA ARG A 151 -12.51 -8.47 -6.54
C ARG A 151 -13.92 -7.92 -6.47
N GLU A 152 -14.83 -8.42 -7.31
CA GLU A 152 -16.24 -8.06 -7.23
C GLU A 152 -16.89 -8.74 -6.02
N CYS A 153 -17.66 -7.99 -5.25
CA CYS A 153 -18.41 -8.49 -4.10
C CYS A 153 -19.65 -7.64 -3.83
N ASN A 154 -20.59 -8.22 -3.08
CA ASN A 154 -21.75 -7.50 -2.53
C ASN A 154 -21.44 -7.00 -1.11
N ILE A 155 -22.10 -5.92 -0.69
CA ILE A 155 -21.89 -5.36 0.66
C ILE A 155 -22.19 -6.40 1.74
N SER A 156 -23.25 -7.19 1.55
CA SER A 156 -23.67 -8.23 2.50
C SER A 156 -22.71 -9.41 2.65
N GLU A 157 -21.75 -9.56 1.73
CA GLU A 157 -20.77 -10.65 1.74
C GLU A 157 -19.45 -10.26 2.43
N LEU A 158 -19.29 -8.99 2.82
CA LEU A 158 -18.08 -8.50 3.45
C LEU A 158 -17.88 -9.12 4.84
N THR A 159 -16.65 -9.55 5.09
CA THR A 159 -16.22 -10.20 6.33
C THR A 159 -14.90 -9.60 6.84
N SER A 160 -14.44 -10.03 8.00
CA SER A 160 -13.14 -9.60 8.54
C SER A 160 -11.94 -10.00 7.68
N SER A 161 -12.08 -11.01 6.82
CA SER A 161 -11.01 -11.38 5.87
C SER A 161 -10.86 -10.37 4.73
N ASP A 162 -11.84 -9.51 4.51
CA ASP A 162 -11.82 -8.50 3.45
C ASP A 162 -11.11 -7.20 3.87
N ILE A 163 -10.74 -7.05 5.14
CA ILE A 163 -10.02 -5.87 5.62
C ILE A 163 -8.68 -5.73 4.88
N SER A 164 -8.46 -4.56 4.32
CA SER A 164 -7.35 -4.20 3.42
C SER A 164 -7.40 -4.85 2.03
N SER A 165 -8.49 -5.54 1.68
CA SER A 165 -8.68 -6.08 0.33
C SER A 165 -9.11 -5.02 -0.67
N TYR A 166 -8.68 -5.19 -1.94
CA TYR A 166 -9.09 -4.36 -3.06
C TYR A 166 -10.34 -4.94 -3.70
N VAL A 167 -11.45 -4.22 -3.60
CA VAL A 167 -12.78 -4.67 -4.06
C VAL A 167 -13.42 -3.67 -5.01
N VAL A 168 -14.40 -4.15 -5.79
CA VAL A 168 -15.36 -3.31 -6.52
C VAL A 168 -16.77 -3.69 -6.11
N LEU A 169 -17.53 -2.66 -5.72
CA LEU A 169 -18.96 -2.76 -5.49
C LEU A 169 -19.67 -2.25 -6.75
N ARG A 170 -20.54 -3.08 -7.33
CA ARG A 170 -21.27 -2.76 -8.55
C ARG A 170 -22.65 -2.21 -8.26
N ASP A 171 -23.11 -1.32 -9.12
CA ASP A 171 -24.48 -0.82 -9.09
C ASP A 171 -24.90 -0.29 -7.69
N VAL A 172 -23.99 0.40 -7.02
CA VAL A 172 -24.29 1.07 -5.75
C VAL A 172 -24.79 2.50 -6.00
N ARG A 173 -25.44 3.06 -5.03
CA ARG A 173 -25.82 4.49 -4.99
C ARG A 173 -25.44 5.09 -3.65
N LEU A 174 -25.28 6.41 -3.59
CA LEU A 174 -25.25 7.12 -2.34
C LEU A 174 -26.68 7.21 -1.79
N THR A 175 -26.89 6.78 -0.57
CA THR A 175 -28.09 7.15 0.17
C THR A 175 -27.92 8.60 0.58
N LYS A 176 -29.01 9.32 0.74
CA LYS A 176 -29.11 10.75 1.04
C LYS A 176 -27.81 11.33 1.63
N SER A 177 -27.08 12.08 0.81
CA SER A 177 -25.90 12.84 1.22
C SER A 177 -26.34 14.24 1.68
N ASP A 178 -25.75 14.73 2.76
CA ASP A 178 -25.95 16.12 3.20
C ASP A 178 -25.07 17.10 2.41
N THR A 179 -24.30 16.62 1.43
CA THR A 179 -23.42 17.40 0.57
C THR A 179 -23.48 16.91 -0.87
N GLU A 180 -23.37 17.82 -1.82
CA GLU A 180 -23.30 17.53 -3.25
C GLU A 180 -21.87 17.19 -3.71
N ALA A 181 -20.86 17.37 -2.83
CA ALA A 181 -19.46 17.07 -3.07
C ALA A 181 -18.99 15.89 -2.22
N TRP A 182 -17.83 15.30 -2.59
CA TRP A 182 -17.23 14.21 -1.84
C TRP A 182 -16.85 14.59 -0.41
N CYS A 183 -16.45 15.83 -0.17
CA CYS A 183 -16.20 16.31 1.19
C CYS A 183 -17.06 17.54 1.48
N GLN A 184 -17.54 17.61 2.71
CA GLN A 184 -18.27 18.75 3.21
C GLN A 184 -17.33 19.95 3.38
N LEU A 185 -17.76 21.13 2.94
CA LEU A 185 -17.05 22.38 3.15
C LEU A 185 -17.59 23.07 4.41
N VAL A 186 -16.74 23.25 5.41
CA VAL A 186 -17.08 23.91 6.69
C VAL A 186 -16.09 25.04 6.91
N ASP A 187 -16.58 26.25 7.11
CA ASP A 187 -15.76 27.46 7.33
C ASP A 187 -14.66 27.69 6.27
N GLY A 188 -14.91 27.23 5.03
CA GLY A 188 -13.98 27.39 3.91
C GLY A 188 -12.94 26.27 3.78
N GLU A 189 -12.99 25.26 4.62
CA GLU A 189 -12.10 24.09 4.58
C GLU A 189 -12.90 22.79 4.38
N TYR A 190 -12.36 21.86 3.61
CA TYR A 190 -12.94 20.52 3.50
C TYR A 190 -12.66 19.73 4.78
N ILE A 191 -13.65 18.94 5.20
CA ILE A 191 -13.52 18.00 6.32
C ILE A 191 -13.70 16.56 5.84
N ASP A 192 -13.06 15.60 6.54
CA ASP A 192 -13.29 14.17 6.30
C ASP A 192 -14.78 13.88 6.36
N THR A 193 -15.31 13.26 5.30
CA THR A 193 -16.75 13.09 5.14
C THR A 193 -17.08 11.61 4.97
N TYR A 194 -18.16 11.20 5.59
CA TYR A 194 -18.72 9.86 5.47
C TYR A 194 -20.01 9.90 4.67
N HIS A 195 -20.05 9.14 3.57
CA HIS A 195 -21.24 8.84 2.82
C HIS A 195 -21.75 7.44 3.18
N THR A 196 -22.95 7.11 2.74
CA THR A 196 -23.47 5.74 2.85
C THR A 196 -23.74 5.21 1.46
N LEU A 197 -23.01 4.15 1.10
CA LEU A 197 -23.30 3.34 -0.09
C LEU A 197 -24.48 2.41 0.22
N GLU A 198 -25.36 2.20 -0.76
CA GLU A 198 -26.40 1.19 -0.74
C GLU A 198 -26.35 0.37 -2.03
N ASP A 199 -26.33 -0.94 -1.91
CA ASP A 199 -26.40 -1.84 -3.05
C ASP A 199 -27.84 -2.12 -3.48
N ARG A 200 -28.03 -2.83 -4.61
CA ARG A 200 -29.37 -3.19 -5.11
C ARG A 200 -30.16 -4.06 -4.14
N GLY A 201 -29.52 -4.76 -3.22
CA GLY A 201 -30.13 -5.58 -2.18
C GLY A 201 -30.59 -4.78 -0.96
N GLY A 202 -30.24 -3.48 -0.88
CA GLY A 202 -30.50 -2.61 0.25
C GLY A 202 -29.49 -2.74 1.40
N ALA A 203 -28.40 -3.50 1.21
CA ALA A 203 -27.30 -3.52 2.15
C ALA A 203 -26.50 -2.22 2.06
N THR A 204 -26.05 -1.73 3.21
CA THR A 204 -25.35 -0.43 3.29
C THR A 204 -23.93 -0.58 3.81
N LEU A 205 -23.03 0.30 3.31
CA LEU A 205 -21.63 0.38 3.71
C LEU A 205 -21.21 1.85 3.82
N PRO A 206 -20.63 2.31 4.93
CA PRO A 206 -20.00 3.62 4.97
C PRO A 206 -18.89 3.75 3.92
N LEU A 207 -18.82 4.92 3.30
CA LEU A 207 -17.75 5.34 2.39
C LEU A 207 -17.08 6.56 3.01
N ARG A 208 -15.83 6.44 3.41
CA ARG A 208 -15.06 7.56 3.92
C ARG A 208 -14.29 8.22 2.80
N VAL A 209 -14.31 9.56 2.76
CA VAL A 209 -13.48 10.37 1.88
C VAL A 209 -12.72 11.39 2.73
N ARG A 210 -11.41 11.44 2.59
CA ARG A 210 -10.57 12.38 3.33
C ARG A 210 -10.62 13.78 2.73
N ALA A 211 -10.57 14.78 3.59
CA ALA A 211 -10.45 16.19 3.20
C ALA A 211 -9.23 16.48 2.31
N THR A 212 -8.18 15.68 2.46
CA THR A 212 -6.93 15.79 1.69
C THR A 212 -7.01 15.22 0.28
N CYS A 213 -8.13 14.58 -0.10
CA CYS A 213 -8.29 14.03 -1.44
C CYS A 213 -8.30 15.11 -2.51
N ALA A 214 -7.63 14.86 -3.62
CA ALA A 214 -7.62 15.76 -4.77
C ALA A 214 -9.03 15.99 -5.37
N TYR A 215 -9.97 15.10 -5.09
CA TYR A 215 -11.36 15.16 -5.54
C TYR A 215 -12.35 15.56 -4.44
N ALA A 216 -11.89 16.08 -3.29
CA ALA A 216 -12.75 16.44 -2.15
C ALA A 216 -13.93 17.36 -2.55
N GLY A 217 -13.68 18.33 -3.42
CA GLY A 217 -14.69 19.26 -3.92
C GLY A 217 -15.43 18.83 -5.19
N ALA A 218 -15.13 17.65 -5.74
CA ALA A 218 -15.82 17.16 -6.92
C ALA A 218 -17.25 16.70 -6.55
N ALA A 219 -18.18 16.83 -7.52
CA ALA A 219 -19.55 16.38 -7.33
C ALA A 219 -19.61 14.85 -7.14
N THR A 220 -20.51 14.43 -6.27
CA THR A 220 -20.81 13.00 -6.09
C THR A 220 -21.68 12.48 -7.25
N PRO A 221 -21.60 11.18 -7.61
CA PRO A 221 -22.45 10.60 -8.63
C PRO A 221 -23.94 10.74 -8.29
N ASP A 222 -24.75 11.08 -9.29
CA ASP A 222 -26.20 11.03 -9.21
C ASP A 222 -26.71 9.73 -9.84
N GLY A 223 -27.26 8.82 -9.03
CA GLY A 223 -27.75 7.54 -9.47
C GLY A 223 -26.85 6.35 -9.15
N LEU A 224 -26.86 5.33 -10.04
CA LEU A 224 -26.05 4.13 -9.85
C LEU A 224 -24.65 4.29 -10.43
N PHE A 225 -23.67 3.80 -9.67
CA PHE A 225 -22.28 3.77 -10.10
C PHE A 225 -21.56 2.52 -9.58
N ASP A 226 -20.41 2.23 -10.16
CA ASP A 226 -19.48 1.25 -9.62
C ASP A 226 -18.38 1.97 -8.85
N VAL A 227 -17.95 1.43 -7.73
CA VAL A 227 -16.85 1.99 -6.93
C VAL A 227 -15.83 0.92 -6.57
N ALA A 228 -14.56 1.18 -6.92
CA ALA A 228 -13.44 0.35 -6.49
C ALA A 228 -12.70 1.01 -5.32
N GLY A 229 -12.36 0.22 -4.32
CA GLY A 229 -11.71 0.73 -3.12
C GLY A 229 -11.14 -0.36 -2.23
N ILE A 230 -10.61 0.10 -1.12
CA ILE A 230 -10.06 -0.75 -0.06
C ILE A 230 -11.07 -0.83 1.07
N ILE A 231 -11.40 -2.04 1.50
CA ILE A 231 -12.20 -2.24 2.71
C ILE A 231 -11.31 -1.93 3.91
N ASP A 232 -11.76 -1.01 4.73
CA ASP A 232 -11.10 -0.62 5.96
C ASP A 232 -12.01 -0.90 7.18
N TYR A 233 -11.47 -0.78 8.39
CA TYR A 233 -12.19 -1.13 9.61
C TYR A 233 -11.79 -0.22 10.76
N SER A 234 -12.77 0.40 11.39
CA SER A 234 -12.56 1.23 12.59
C SER A 234 -13.84 1.27 13.42
N GLY A 235 -13.71 1.29 14.75
CA GLY A 235 -14.87 1.41 15.64
C GLY A 235 -15.94 0.34 15.44
N ASP A 236 -15.50 -0.92 15.19
CA ASP A 236 -16.36 -2.07 14.93
C ASP A 236 -17.23 -1.97 13.65
N THR A 237 -16.83 -1.10 12.71
CA THR A 237 -17.54 -0.87 11.46
C THR A 237 -16.59 -0.99 10.26
N TYR A 238 -17.05 -1.72 9.23
CA TYR A 238 -16.41 -1.70 7.92
C TYR A 238 -16.77 -0.41 7.19
N TYR A 239 -15.82 0.10 6.42
CA TYR A 239 -16.06 1.20 5.48
C TYR A 239 -15.18 1.03 4.24
N LEU A 240 -15.59 1.67 3.15
CA LEU A 240 -14.81 1.72 1.91
C LEU A 240 -13.97 3.00 1.88
N ARG A 241 -12.74 2.90 1.38
CA ARG A 241 -11.90 4.03 0.95
C ARG A 241 -11.69 3.91 -0.55
N ILE A 242 -11.98 4.97 -1.31
CA ILE A 242 -11.87 4.96 -2.77
C ILE A 242 -10.40 4.80 -3.17
N ALA A 243 -10.09 3.77 -3.95
CA ALA A 243 -8.75 3.59 -4.50
C ALA A 243 -8.64 4.26 -5.87
N ASN A 244 -7.66 5.16 -6.04
CA ASN A 244 -7.31 5.78 -7.32
C ASN A 244 -8.48 6.45 -8.06
N TYR A 245 -9.45 6.99 -7.32
CA TYR A 245 -10.70 7.50 -7.86
C TYR A 245 -11.42 6.47 -8.74
N GLY A 246 -11.51 5.25 -8.25
CA GLY A 246 -12.12 4.11 -8.94
C GLY A 246 -13.65 4.19 -9.04
N ILE A 247 -14.18 5.31 -9.56
CA ILE A 247 -15.60 5.57 -9.78
C ILE A 247 -15.93 5.42 -11.26
N SER A 248 -17.00 4.70 -11.57
CA SER A 248 -17.54 4.57 -12.92
C SER A 248 -19.05 4.76 -12.90
N GLU A 249 -19.50 5.92 -13.33
CA GLU A 249 -20.93 6.22 -13.44
C GLU A 249 -21.58 5.41 -14.56
N LYS A 250 -22.80 4.93 -14.29
CA LYS A 250 -23.62 4.26 -15.29
C LYS A 250 -24.53 5.26 -15.97
N ARG A 251 -24.42 5.32 -17.28
CA ARG A 251 -25.27 6.13 -18.15
C ARG A 251 -26.58 5.42 -18.46
#